data_5d7d517f10a5300e509307f44144e4c5
#
_entry.id   5d7d517f10a5300e509307f44144e4c5
#
_cell.length_a   1.000
_cell.length_b   1.000
_cell.length_c   1.000
_cell.angle_alpha   90.00
_cell.angle_beta   90.00
_cell.angle_gamma   90.00
#
_symmetry.space_group_name_H-M   'P 1'
#
loop_
_entity.id
_entity.type
_entity.pdbx_description
1 polymer ?
#
loop_
_entity_poly.entity_id
_entity_poly.type
_entity_poly.pdbx_seq_one_letter_code
_entity_poly.pdbx_strand_id
1 'polypeptide(L)'
;MAAESTRQKESTNGRFWNFIDNIEGDKVVWVIVFMLILFSILAIFSSTSLLKEGSKDRMDFIRDHIMIVGVGLGLIAGLYNIKRIGVFRVLSQLGFVVSFFMLLLLDLHVKIPGVVEAEYINGAWRTLRVAGFQLHVFEVVKVAMVLYLAWALHAFKEDQEALKKRQKSKYMRLSNSCAGGRLDFLSRPFWKRTIYMYIPILITCVMVLMGSGSSAVFIGAILISVLLIGGAPFKEIGIAAAVGLGLLLSIVGLYNATDGKVFPIFERVATMTTRFEADYDVDNLKHLRKGSREFYEELDKIKQPYSAKIAVHEGGILGKGIGGSTQKYVVSNIYGDYMFSFIVEEYGLVGGIIIILLYVSLLARGALIASKCTNEYAKIAVGGLSVLITGQAFMHMMVNTDTGPMTGQTLPLISHGSFAFLVFCIAFGVILSISRMARKQIKAEEDAAAPLYEGERDDIQASLDILEQIDQI
;
A
#
# COMPACT_ATOMS: atom_id res chain seq x y z
N MET A 1 -33.98 -26.32 30.59
CA MET A 1 -33.77 -25.01 29.98
C MET A 1 -32.44 -24.35 30.38
N ALA A 2 -32.08 -24.20 31.66
CA ALA A 2 -30.78 -23.54 32.01
C ALA A 2 -29.55 -24.36 31.61
N ALA A 3 -29.58 -25.69 31.75
CA ALA A 3 -28.46 -26.58 31.36
C ALA A 3 -28.25 -26.69 29.85
N GLU A 4 -29.31 -26.57 29.04
CA GLU A 4 -29.22 -26.53 27.56
C GLU A 4 -28.66 -25.21 27.05
N SER A 5 -29.00 -24.09 27.71
CA SER A 5 -28.43 -22.78 27.33
C SER A 5 -26.93 -22.68 27.65
N THR A 6 -26.48 -23.33 28.73
CA THR A 6 -25.05 -23.38 29.09
C THR A 6 -24.24 -24.26 28.14
N ARG A 7 -24.75 -25.45 27.77
CA ARG A 7 -24.12 -26.31 26.76
C ARG A 7 -24.08 -25.69 25.36
N GLN A 8 -25.11 -24.92 24.96
CA GLN A 8 -25.13 -24.23 23.69
C GLN A 8 -24.13 -23.05 23.67
N LYS A 9 -23.96 -22.33 24.79
CA LYS A 9 -22.91 -21.30 24.96
C LYS A 9 -21.50 -21.85 24.95
N GLU A 10 -21.25 -22.99 25.62
CA GLU A 10 -19.94 -23.66 25.58
C GLU A 10 -19.60 -24.22 24.20
N SER A 11 -20.57 -24.77 23.46
CA SER A 11 -20.36 -25.27 22.09
C SER A 11 -20.08 -24.14 21.08
N THR A 12 -20.71 -22.97 21.27
CA THR A 12 -20.51 -21.81 20.39
C THR A 12 -19.16 -21.14 20.69
N ASN A 13 -18.79 -21.02 21.96
CA ASN A 13 -17.46 -20.51 22.36
C ASN A 13 -16.35 -21.43 21.84
N GLY A 14 -16.49 -22.76 21.99
CA GLY A 14 -15.51 -23.72 21.47
C GLY A 14 -15.34 -23.64 19.94
N ARG A 15 -16.43 -23.45 19.19
CA ARG A 15 -16.37 -23.29 17.72
C ARG A 15 -15.67 -22.00 17.28
N PHE A 16 -15.90 -20.90 17.99
CA PHE A 16 -15.25 -19.62 17.70
C PHE A 16 -13.75 -19.69 17.98
N TRP A 17 -13.35 -20.21 19.14
CA TRP A 17 -11.93 -20.38 19.48
C TRP A 17 -11.24 -21.38 18.56
N ASN A 18 -11.88 -22.49 18.22
CA ASN A 18 -11.38 -23.45 17.24
C ASN A 18 -11.21 -22.83 15.84
N PHE A 19 -12.09 -21.91 15.44
CA PHE A 19 -11.92 -21.16 14.18
C PHE A 19 -10.70 -20.25 14.23
N ILE A 20 -10.50 -19.49 15.33
CA ILE A 20 -9.33 -18.62 15.52
C ILE A 20 -8.04 -19.44 15.59
N ASP A 21 -8.07 -20.61 16.24
CA ASP A 21 -6.90 -21.48 16.34
C ASP A 21 -6.55 -22.14 15.02
N ASN A 22 -7.53 -22.40 14.16
CA ASN A 22 -7.33 -22.93 12.83
C ASN A 22 -6.91 -21.87 11.79
N ILE A 23 -6.89 -20.56 12.13
CA ILE A 23 -6.32 -19.55 11.27
C ILE A 23 -4.81 -19.74 11.23
N GLU A 24 -4.34 -20.26 10.10
CA GLU A 24 -2.91 -20.38 9.81
C GLU A 24 -2.31 -19.02 9.44
N GLY A 25 -1.02 -18.82 9.70
CA GLY A 25 -0.31 -17.56 9.39
C GLY A 25 -0.27 -16.60 10.58
N ASP A 26 -0.06 -15.33 10.30
CA ASP A 26 0.11 -14.30 11.33
C ASP A 26 -1.23 -13.80 11.86
N LYS A 27 -1.60 -14.22 13.07
CA LYS A 27 -2.86 -13.82 13.72
C LYS A 27 -2.93 -12.31 13.97
N VAL A 28 -1.78 -11.64 14.21
CA VAL A 28 -1.74 -10.20 14.48
C VAL A 28 -2.13 -9.41 13.23
N VAL A 29 -1.67 -9.82 12.05
CA VAL A 29 -2.07 -9.16 10.79
C VAL A 29 -3.59 -9.30 10.56
N TRP A 30 -4.20 -10.44 10.89
CA TRP A 30 -5.66 -10.61 10.84
C TRP A 30 -6.38 -9.64 11.79
N VAL A 31 -5.89 -9.51 13.02
CA VAL A 31 -6.45 -8.55 14.00
C VAL A 31 -6.35 -7.12 13.47
N ILE A 32 -5.20 -6.74 12.91
CA ILE A 32 -5.02 -5.41 12.31
C ILE A 32 -6.04 -5.16 11.20
N VAL A 33 -6.20 -6.11 10.25
CA VAL A 33 -7.19 -6.00 9.16
C VAL A 33 -8.60 -5.80 9.70
N PHE A 34 -9.03 -6.64 10.65
CA PHE A 34 -10.37 -6.53 11.23
C PHE A 34 -10.56 -5.22 11.99
N MET A 35 -9.57 -4.76 12.74
CA MET A 35 -9.65 -3.48 13.46
C MET A 35 -9.71 -2.29 12.50
N LEU A 36 -8.90 -2.26 11.44
CA LEU A 36 -8.95 -1.21 10.42
C LEU A 36 -10.32 -1.18 9.72
N ILE A 37 -10.87 -2.34 9.36
CA ILE A 37 -12.20 -2.44 8.74
C ILE A 37 -13.29 -1.99 9.71
N LEU A 38 -13.21 -2.34 10.99
CA LEU A 38 -14.15 -1.90 12.01
C LEU A 38 -14.13 -0.37 12.14
N PHE A 39 -12.92 0.22 12.24
CA PHE A 39 -12.77 1.68 12.23
C PHE A 39 -13.33 2.31 10.96
N SER A 40 -13.12 1.69 9.79
CA SER A 40 -13.70 2.16 8.53
C SER A 40 -15.23 2.25 8.57
N ILE A 41 -15.88 1.18 9.01
CA ILE A 41 -17.35 1.13 9.09
C ILE A 41 -17.86 2.20 10.05
N LEU A 42 -17.28 2.31 11.25
CA LEU A 42 -17.68 3.29 12.26
C LEU A 42 -17.46 4.73 11.78
N ALA A 43 -16.29 5.02 11.21
CA ALA A 43 -15.94 6.34 10.74
C ALA A 43 -16.79 6.78 9.55
N ILE A 44 -17.07 5.89 8.61
CA ILE A 44 -17.93 6.20 7.46
C ILE A 44 -19.39 6.38 7.89
N PHE A 45 -19.88 5.54 8.81
CA PHE A 45 -21.21 5.71 9.36
C PHE A 45 -21.39 7.08 10.03
N SER A 46 -20.39 7.57 10.74
CA SER A 46 -20.44 8.87 11.44
C SER A 46 -20.21 10.05 10.50
N SER A 47 -19.24 9.95 9.56
CA SER A 47 -18.86 11.04 8.65
C SER A 47 -19.95 11.36 7.61
N THR A 48 -20.83 10.42 7.31
CA THR A 48 -21.85 10.55 6.27
C THR A 48 -23.22 11.02 6.78
N SER A 49 -23.30 11.50 8.03
CA SER A 49 -24.56 11.81 8.71
C SER A 49 -25.46 12.88 8.02
N LEU A 50 -24.90 13.71 7.12
CA LEU A 50 -25.65 14.76 6.40
C LEU A 50 -25.51 14.72 4.86
N LEU A 51 -24.97 13.67 4.29
CA LEU A 51 -24.87 13.58 2.83
C LEU A 51 -26.27 13.49 2.22
N LYS A 52 -26.73 14.61 1.67
CA LYS A 52 -27.71 14.70 0.61
C LYS A 52 -27.00 15.14 -0.66
N GLU A 53 -26.16 14.29 -1.20
CA GLU A 53 -25.51 14.57 -2.46
C GLU A 53 -26.32 13.92 -3.59
N GLY A 54 -27.10 14.71 -4.27
CA GLY A 54 -27.91 14.27 -5.40
C GLY A 54 -29.03 13.30 -5.03
N SER A 55 -29.14 12.17 -5.78
CA SER A 55 -30.17 11.16 -5.64
C SER A 55 -29.86 10.03 -4.67
N LYS A 56 -28.66 9.99 -4.04
CA LYS A 56 -28.26 8.94 -3.11
C LYS A 56 -28.56 9.33 -1.66
N ASP A 57 -29.32 8.46 -0.97
CA ASP A 57 -29.57 8.60 0.45
C ASP A 57 -28.34 8.09 1.26
N ARG A 58 -28.18 8.59 2.50
CA ARG A 58 -27.14 8.15 3.44
C ARG A 58 -27.06 6.62 3.56
N MET A 59 -28.23 5.96 3.61
CA MET A 59 -28.29 4.51 3.74
C MET A 59 -27.76 3.78 2.51
N ASP A 60 -27.93 4.34 1.32
CA ASP A 60 -27.36 3.77 0.09
C ASP A 60 -25.84 3.84 0.12
N PHE A 61 -25.28 4.95 0.60
CA PHE A 61 -23.83 5.11 0.72
C PHE A 61 -23.21 4.11 1.72
N ILE A 62 -23.87 3.92 2.86
CA ILE A 62 -23.42 2.94 3.88
C ILE A 62 -23.54 1.51 3.33
N ARG A 63 -24.65 1.19 2.65
CA ARG A 63 -24.85 -0.11 2.02
C ARG A 63 -23.78 -0.40 0.97
N ASP A 64 -23.47 0.58 0.12
CA ASP A 64 -22.41 0.47 -0.89
C ASP A 64 -21.07 0.19 -0.22
N HIS A 65 -20.75 0.89 0.88
CA HIS A 65 -19.51 0.65 1.63
C HIS A 65 -19.45 -0.74 2.26
N ILE A 66 -20.54 -1.21 2.88
CA ILE A 66 -20.60 -2.56 3.46
C ILE A 66 -20.45 -3.64 2.37
N MET A 67 -21.04 -3.44 1.20
CA MET A 67 -20.85 -4.35 0.06
C MET A 67 -19.38 -4.40 -0.37
N ILE A 68 -18.71 -3.25 -0.45
CA ILE A 68 -17.30 -3.18 -0.81
C ILE A 68 -16.43 -3.89 0.25
N VAL A 69 -16.72 -3.71 1.53
CA VAL A 69 -16.05 -4.43 2.63
C VAL A 69 -16.27 -5.94 2.47
N GLY A 70 -17.47 -6.38 2.17
CA GLY A 70 -17.77 -7.81 1.92
C GLY A 70 -16.97 -8.38 0.75
N VAL A 71 -16.93 -7.66 -0.38
CA VAL A 71 -16.13 -8.05 -1.55
C VAL A 71 -14.63 -8.05 -1.19
N GLY A 72 -14.15 -7.03 -0.46
CA GLY A 72 -12.77 -6.93 -0.01
C GLY A 72 -12.35 -8.10 0.89
N LEU A 73 -13.19 -8.48 1.86
CA LEU A 73 -12.95 -9.68 2.69
C LEU A 73 -12.95 -10.96 1.86
N GLY A 74 -13.84 -11.06 0.87
CA GLY A 74 -13.84 -12.15 -0.10
C GLY A 74 -12.54 -12.24 -0.91
N LEU A 75 -11.99 -11.10 -1.35
CA LEU A 75 -10.70 -11.02 -2.03
C LEU A 75 -9.54 -11.45 -1.10
N ILE A 76 -9.52 -10.97 0.14
CA ILE A 76 -8.52 -11.39 1.14
C ILE A 76 -8.59 -12.91 1.33
N ALA A 77 -9.80 -13.46 1.55
CA ALA A 77 -10.00 -14.89 1.75
C ALA A 77 -9.61 -15.71 0.50
N GLY A 78 -9.94 -15.24 -0.69
CA GLY A 78 -9.56 -15.87 -1.96
C GLY A 78 -8.05 -15.95 -2.13
N LEU A 79 -7.35 -14.82 -1.95
CA LEU A 79 -5.88 -14.76 -2.06
C LEU A 79 -5.19 -15.54 -0.94
N TYR A 80 -5.71 -15.47 0.28
CA TYR A 80 -5.22 -16.25 1.42
C TYR A 80 -5.24 -17.76 1.14
N ASN A 81 -6.21 -18.26 0.36
CA ASN A 81 -6.30 -19.66 0.00
C ASN A 81 -5.28 -20.11 -1.06
N ILE A 82 -4.57 -19.23 -1.71
CA ILE A 82 -3.51 -19.57 -2.66
C ILE A 82 -2.33 -20.19 -1.91
N LYS A 83 -1.96 -21.43 -2.29
CA LYS A 83 -0.94 -22.25 -1.60
C LYS A 83 0.42 -22.25 -2.31
N ARG A 84 0.54 -21.61 -3.47
CA ARG A 84 1.75 -21.67 -4.31
C ARG A 84 2.30 -20.26 -4.60
N ILE A 85 3.53 -20.01 -4.17
CA ILE A 85 4.23 -18.73 -4.45
C ILE A 85 4.36 -18.47 -5.96
N GLY A 86 4.45 -19.53 -6.77
CA GLY A 86 4.52 -19.42 -8.23
C GLY A 86 3.34 -18.66 -8.84
N VAL A 87 2.12 -18.80 -8.26
CA VAL A 87 0.94 -18.06 -8.72
C VAL A 87 1.13 -16.56 -8.52
N PHE A 88 1.62 -16.14 -7.36
CA PHE A 88 1.88 -14.72 -7.11
C PHE A 88 2.96 -14.14 -8.01
N ARG A 89 3.98 -14.92 -8.40
CA ARG A 89 4.99 -14.48 -9.38
C ARG A 89 4.38 -14.20 -10.75
N VAL A 90 3.46 -15.06 -11.22
CA VAL A 90 2.74 -14.84 -12.48
C VAL A 90 1.80 -13.65 -12.36
N LEU A 91 1.02 -13.56 -11.27
CA LEU A 91 0.14 -12.42 -11.01
C LEU A 91 0.90 -11.08 -10.95
N SER A 92 2.14 -11.08 -10.42
CA SER A 92 2.99 -9.89 -10.38
C SER A 92 3.36 -9.39 -11.77
N GLN A 93 3.71 -10.31 -12.68
CA GLN A 93 4.04 -9.96 -14.06
C GLN A 93 2.81 -9.47 -14.83
N LEU A 94 1.68 -10.19 -14.69
CA LEU A 94 0.41 -9.78 -15.27
C LEU A 94 -0.06 -8.44 -14.73
N GLY A 95 0.03 -8.24 -13.40
CA GLY A 95 -0.31 -6.99 -12.75
C GLY A 95 0.50 -5.82 -13.28
N PHE A 96 1.81 -6.00 -13.49
CA PHE A 96 2.67 -4.99 -14.11
C PHE A 96 2.22 -4.64 -15.52
N VAL A 97 1.99 -5.65 -16.38
CA VAL A 97 1.55 -5.42 -17.75
C VAL A 97 0.20 -4.70 -17.77
N VAL A 98 -0.77 -5.17 -16.98
CA VAL A 98 -2.10 -4.53 -16.87
C VAL A 98 -1.98 -3.10 -16.38
N SER A 99 -1.21 -2.84 -15.32
CA SER A 99 -1.01 -1.49 -14.77
C SER A 99 -0.33 -0.55 -15.77
N PHE A 100 0.63 -1.05 -16.55
CA PHE A 100 1.28 -0.29 -17.60
C PHE A 100 0.29 0.10 -18.72
N PHE A 101 -0.53 -0.84 -19.19
CA PHE A 101 -1.57 -0.53 -20.17
C PHE A 101 -2.64 0.41 -19.63
N MET A 102 -3.03 0.28 -18.35
CA MET A 102 -3.96 1.23 -17.72
C MET A 102 -3.38 2.65 -17.69
N LEU A 103 -2.10 2.81 -17.36
CA LEU A 103 -1.41 4.10 -17.41
C LEU A 103 -1.37 4.63 -18.85
N LEU A 104 -1.01 3.80 -19.82
CA LEU A 104 -0.94 4.19 -21.21
C LEU A 104 -2.30 4.68 -21.74
N LEU A 105 -3.39 3.97 -21.44
CA LEU A 105 -4.76 4.37 -21.81
C LEU A 105 -5.16 5.69 -21.14
N LEU A 106 -4.73 5.90 -19.91
CA LEU A 106 -4.99 7.13 -19.16
C LEU A 106 -4.26 8.32 -19.77
N ASP A 107 -2.95 8.17 -20.03
CA ASP A 107 -2.09 9.24 -20.56
C ASP A 107 -2.41 9.59 -22.03
N LEU A 108 -2.87 8.62 -22.81
CA LEU A 108 -3.39 8.84 -24.16
C LEU A 108 -4.82 9.38 -24.19
N HIS A 109 -5.45 9.61 -23.03
CA HIS A 109 -6.81 10.11 -22.88
C HIS A 109 -7.84 9.32 -23.70
N VAL A 110 -7.70 8.00 -23.74
CA VAL A 110 -8.53 7.12 -24.58
C VAL A 110 -9.98 7.20 -24.13
N LYS A 111 -10.89 7.41 -25.09
CA LYS A 111 -12.34 7.42 -24.89
C LYS A 111 -12.99 6.49 -25.90
N ILE A 112 -13.33 5.28 -25.44
CA ILE A 112 -14.12 4.30 -26.20
C ILE A 112 -15.45 4.17 -25.47
N PRO A 113 -16.55 4.81 -25.97
CA PRO A 113 -17.82 4.85 -25.27
C PRO A 113 -18.32 3.45 -24.88
N GLY A 114 -18.69 3.30 -23.61
CA GLY A 114 -19.22 2.05 -23.06
C GLY A 114 -18.17 0.96 -22.76
N VAL A 115 -16.90 1.13 -23.15
CA VAL A 115 -15.84 0.15 -22.89
C VAL A 115 -14.78 0.73 -21.95
N VAL A 116 -14.07 1.79 -22.36
CA VAL A 116 -13.02 2.42 -21.59
C VAL A 116 -13.01 3.92 -21.83
N GLU A 117 -13.13 4.69 -20.77
CA GLU A 117 -13.12 6.14 -20.83
C GLU A 117 -12.15 6.70 -19.78
N ALA A 118 -11.17 7.50 -20.22
CA ALA A 118 -10.36 8.28 -19.30
C ALA A 118 -11.19 9.45 -18.75
N GLU A 119 -11.22 9.61 -17.44
CA GLU A 119 -11.98 10.65 -16.75
C GLU A 119 -11.07 11.72 -16.20
N TYR A 120 -11.46 12.97 -16.44
CA TYR A 120 -10.81 14.15 -15.89
C TYR A 120 -11.52 14.57 -14.60
N ILE A 121 -10.89 14.31 -13.45
CA ILE A 121 -11.48 14.57 -12.13
C ILE A 121 -10.55 15.46 -11.32
N ASN A 122 -11.10 16.52 -10.72
CA ASN A 122 -10.36 17.48 -9.89
C ASN A 122 -9.11 18.04 -10.61
N GLY A 123 -9.29 18.37 -11.88
CA GLY A 123 -8.26 18.96 -12.69
C GLY A 123 -7.16 17.98 -13.16
N ALA A 124 -7.33 16.65 -13.08
CA ALA A 124 -6.35 15.67 -13.54
C ALA A 124 -6.98 14.42 -14.12
N TRP A 125 -6.25 13.78 -15.03
CA TRP A 125 -6.54 12.44 -15.51
C TRP A 125 -6.02 11.43 -14.48
N ARG A 126 -6.92 10.76 -13.73
CA ARG A 126 -6.54 9.87 -12.62
C ARG A 126 -7.29 8.57 -12.64
N THR A 127 -8.42 8.52 -13.30
CA THR A 127 -9.35 7.41 -13.27
C THR A 127 -9.70 6.95 -14.67
N LEU A 128 -9.85 5.64 -14.82
CA LEU A 128 -10.43 5.02 -16.00
C LEU A 128 -11.80 4.47 -15.63
N ARG A 129 -12.81 4.81 -16.41
CA ARG A 129 -14.11 4.13 -16.35
C ARG A 129 -14.05 2.94 -17.30
N VAL A 130 -14.16 1.73 -16.77
CA VAL A 130 -14.18 0.47 -17.55
C VAL A 130 -15.49 -0.23 -17.31
N ALA A 131 -16.28 -0.41 -18.36
CA ALA A 131 -17.61 -1.04 -18.26
C ALA A 131 -18.50 -0.44 -17.15
N GLY A 132 -18.44 0.88 -16.93
CA GLY A 132 -19.21 1.59 -15.91
C GLY A 132 -18.54 1.66 -14.52
N PHE A 133 -17.50 0.89 -14.26
CA PHE A 133 -16.73 0.92 -13.01
C PHE A 133 -15.59 1.93 -13.07
N GLN A 134 -15.48 2.78 -12.05
CA GLN A 134 -14.43 3.77 -11.93
C GLN A 134 -13.19 3.17 -11.25
N LEU A 135 -12.08 3.09 -11.98
CA LEU A 135 -10.83 2.50 -11.54
C LEU A 135 -9.79 3.60 -11.27
N HIS A 136 -9.32 3.69 -10.04
CA HIS A 136 -8.21 4.56 -9.67
C HIS A 136 -6.87 3.92 -10.08
N VAL A 137 -6.35 4.29 -11.24
CA VAL A 137 -5.19 3.63 -11.87
C VAL A 137 -3.96 3.64 -10.98
N PHE A 138 -3.67 4.75 -10.30
CA PHE A 138 -2.46 4.88 -9.48
C PHE A 138 -2.44 3.92 -8.28
N GLU A 139 -3.61 3.53 -7.74
CA GLU A 139 -3.69 2.55 -6.66
C GLU A 139 -3.25 1.16 -7.13
N VAL A 140 -3.71 0.74 -8.31
CA VAL A 140 -3.28 -0.54 -8.93
C VAL A 140 -1.79 -0.54 -9.20
N VAL A 141 -1.29 0.56 -9.79
CA VAL A 141 0.13 0.71 -10.15
C VAL A 141 1.03 0.54 -8.93
N LYS A 142 0.68 1.14 -7.78
CA LYS A 142 1.47 1.01 -6.55
C LYS A 142 1.68 -0.44 -6.14
N VAL A 143 0.60 -1.20 -6.02
CA VAL A 143 0.64 -2.61 -5.60
C VAL A 143 1.30 -3.49 -6.68
N ALA A 144 0.94 -3.29 -7.94
CA ALA A 144 1.48 -4.05 -9.06
C ALA A 144 3.01 -3.86 -9.20
N MET A 145 3.50 -2.63 -9.06
CA MET A 145 4.93 -2.33 -9.16
C MET A 145 5.74 -2.91 -8.00
N VAL A 146 5.22 -2.86 -6.76
CA VAL A 146 5.87 -3.50 -5.61
C VAL A 146 6.02 -5.00 -5.84
N LEU A 147 4.95 -5.67 -6.28
CA LEU A 147 4.96 -7.11 -6.56
C LEU A 147 5.86 -7.45 -7.76
N TYR A 148 5.84 -6.62 -8.81
CA TYR A 148 6.71 -6.78 -9.97
C TYR A 148 8.19 -6.67 -9.59
N LEU A 149 8.57 -5.67 -8.80
CA LEU A 149 9.96 -5.53 -8.33
C LEU A 149 10.38 -6.70 -7.45
N ALA A 150 9.49 -7.21 -6.60
CA ALA A 150 9.76 -8.42 -5.83
C ALA A 150 10.07 -9.61 -6.76
N TRP A 151 9.33 -9.75 -7.86
CA TRP A 151 9.61 -10.75 -8.89
C TRP A 151 10.92 -10.47 -9.62
N ALA A 152 11.19 -9.24 -10.04
CA ALA A 152 12.39 -8.89 -10.80
C ALA A 152 13.68 -9.11 -9.99
N LEU A 153 13.66 -8.72 -8.70
CA LEU A 153 14.77 -8.93 -7.77
C LEU A 153 15.02 -10.43 -7.51
N HIS A 154 13.96 -11.20 -7.28
CA HIS A 154 14.06 -12.65 -7.16
C HIS A 154 14.60 -13.28 -8.44
N ALA A 155 14.04 -12.93 -9.59
CA ALA A 155 14.47 -13.46 -10.89
C ALA A 155 15.93 -13.14 -11.19
N PHE A 156 16.41 -11.95 -10.79
CA PHE A 156 17.81 -11.58 -10.93
C PHE A 156 18.73 -12.43 -10.05
N LYS A 157 18.38 -12.68 -8.78
CA LYS A 157 19.16 -13.53 -7.88
C LYS A 157 19.26 -14.96 -8.42
N GLU A 158 18.15 -15.54 -8.81
CA GLU A 158 18.10 -16.89 -9.42
C GLU A 158 18.92 -16.97 -10.73
N ASP A 159 18.88 -15.92 -11.55
CA ASP A 159 19.66 -15.84 -12.78
C ASP A 159 21.17 -15.84 -12.47
N GLN A 160 21.62 -15.05 -11.48
CA GLN A 160 23.01 -14.99 -11.08
C GLN A 160 23.51 -16.33 -10.49
N GLU A 161 22.69 -17.01 -9.71
CA GLU A 161 23.01 -18.33 -9.18
C GLU A 161 23.11 -19.40 -10.26
N ALA A 162 22.19 -19.40 -11.23
CA ALA A 162 22.23 -20.32 -12.36
C ALA A 162 23.52 -20.12 -13.20
N LEU A 163 23.90 -18.85 -13.46
CA LEU A 163 25.12 -18.52 -14.18
C LEU A 163 26.39 -18.95 -13.44
N LYS A 164 26.46 -18.76 -12.10
CA LYS A 164 27.57 -19.25 -11.26
C LYS A 164 27.71 -20.77 -11.35
N LYS A 165 26.59 -21.50 -11.39
CA LYS A 165 26.54 -22.97 -11.55
C LYS A 165 26.71 -23.44 -13.00
N ARG A 166 26.97 -22.53 -13.96
CA ARG A 166 27.05 -22.79 -15.40
C ARG A 166 25.79 -23.47 -15.97
N GLN A 167 24.63 -23.19 -15.40
CA GLN A 167 23.32 -23.69 -15.83
C GLN A 167 22.56 -22.64 -16.65
N LYS A 168 21.70 -23.10 -17.56
CA LYS A 168 20.82 -22.19 -18.31
C LYS A 168 19.79 -21.58 -17.36
N SER A 169 19.80 -20.25 -17.25
CA SER A 169 18.81 -19.51 -16.46
C SER A 169 17.42 -19.62 -17.09
N LYS A 170 16.41 -19.77 -16.24
CA LYS A 170 14.99 -19.71 -16.65
C LYS A 170 14.51 -18.27 -16.79
N TYR A 171 15.21 -17.33 -16.16
CA TYR A 171 14.86 -15.92 -16.08
C TYR A 171 15.76 -15.07 -16.98
N MET A 172 15.34 -13.82 -17.25
CA MET A 172 16.11 -12.83 -18.01
C MET A 172 16.64 -13.34 -19.34
N ARG A 173 15.85 -14.19 -20.02
CA ARG A 173 16.24 -14.85 -21.29
C ARG A 173 16.64 -13.86 -22.37
N LEU A 174 15.90 -12.72 -22.49
CA LEU A 174 16.19 -11.69 -23.49
C LEU A 174 17.62 -11.15 -23.32
N SER A 175 17.99 -10.79 -22.09
CA SER A 175 19.32 -10.27 -21.78
C SER A 175 20.40 -11.36 -21.95
N ASN A 176 20.11 -12.60 -21.55
CA ASN A 176 21.04 -13.72 -21.69
C ASN A 176 21.26 -14.14 -23.18
N SER A 177 20.27 -13.96 -24.05
CA SER A 177 20.40 -14.24 -25.48
C SER A 177 21.33 -13.27 -26.20
N CYS A 178 21.63 -12.12 -25.62
CA CYS A 178 22.57 -11.13 -26.15
C CYS A 178 24.03 -11.45 -25.82
N ALA A 179 24.30 -12.45 -24.96
CA ALA A 179 25.66 -12.84 -24.59
C ALA A 179 26.46 -13.34 -25.80
N GLY A 180 27.68 -12.81 -25.97
CA GLY A 180 28.58 -13.18 -27.08
C GLY A 180 28.26 -12.50 -28.41
N GLY A 181 27.26 -11.60 -28.49
CA GLY A 181 26.92 -10.84 -29.70
C GLY A 181 27.30 -9.35 -29.58
N ARG A 182 26.87 -8.55 -30.58
CA ARG A 182 27.06 -7.07 -30.59
C ARG A 182 26.48 -6.37 -29.33
N LEU A 183 25.50 -6.98 -28.68
CA LEU A 183 24.80 -6.46 -27.49
C LEU A 183 25.20 -7.20 -26.21
N ASP A 184 26.42 -7.76 -26.13
CA ASP A 184 26.90 -8.51 -24.97
C ASP A 184 26.84 -7.70 -23.67
N PHE A 185 26.95 -6.37 -23.72
CA PHE A 185 26.83 -5.52 -22.57
C PHE A 185 25.48 -5.69 -21.82
N LEU A 186 24.39 -6.04 -22.51
CA LEU A 186 23.07 -6.29 -21.93
C LEU A 186 23.03 -7.55 -21.05
N SER A 187 23.99 -8.46 -21.21
CA SER A 187 24.13 -9.66 -20.39
C SER A 187 24.79 -9.39 -19.03
N ARG A 188 25.46 -8.24 -18.88
CA ARG A 188 26.14 -7.85 -17.64
C ARG A 188 25.13 -7.57 -16.51
N PRO A 189 25.49 -7.86 -15.23
CA PRO A 189 24.59 -7.72 -14.10
C PRO A 189 23.99 -6.30 -13.93
N PHE A 190 24.77 -5.25 -14.18
CA PHE A 190 24.33 -3.86 -14.14
C PHE A 190 23.20 -3.59 -15.13
N TRP A 191 23.38 -3.96 -16.41
CA TRP A 191 22.38 -3.72 -17.46
C TRP A 191 21.12 -4.57 -17.26
N LYS A 192 21.25 -5.79 -16.72
CA LYS A 192 20.08 -6.60 -16.35
C LYS A 192 19.22 -5.89 -15.28
N ARG A 193 19.84 -5.35 -14.23
CA ARG A 193 19.11 -4.56 -13.23
C ARG A 193 18.51 -3.31 -13.85
N THR A 194 19.25 -2.62 -14.70
CA THR A 194 18.76 -1.42 -15.37
C THR A 194 17.50 -1.72 -16.19
N ILE A 195 17.49 -2.75 -17.03
CA ILE A 195 16.37 -3.08 -17.91
C ILE A 195 15.16 -3.59 -17.14
N TYR A 196 15.37 -4.47 -16.16
CA TYR A 196 14.24 -5.13 -15.48
C TYR A 196 13.79 -4.43 -14.21
N MET A 197 14.54 -3.48 -13.66
CA MET A 197 14.19 -2.77 -12.43
C MET A 197 14.15 -1.26 -12.64
N TYR A 198 15.27 -0.60 -12.98
CA TYR A 198 15.36 0.86 -13.00
C TYR A 198 14.54 1.50 -14.13
N ILE A 199 14.56 0.95 -15.35
CA ILE A 199 13.75 1.45 -16.47
C ILE A 199 12.24 1.32 -16.19
N PRO A 200 11.68 0.17 -15.73
CA PRO A 200 10.28 0.08 -15.34
C PRO A 200 9.88 1.08 -14.24
N ILE A 201 10.73 1.31 -13.24
CA ILE A 201 10.49 2.32 -12.21
C ILE A 201 10.41 3.71 -12.83
N LEU A 202 11.41 4.07 -13.66
CA LEU A 202 11.49 5.39 -14.28
C LEU A 202 10.27 5.67 -15.16
N ILE A 203 9.94 4.73 -16.06
CA ILE A 203 8.77 4.86 -16.96
C ILE A 203 7.50 5.02 -16.13
N THR A 204 7.29 4.18 -15.12
CA THR A 204 6.10 4.26 -14.26
C THR A 204 6.01 5.61 -13.53
N CYS A 205 7.13 6.10 -12.97
CA CYS A 205 7.15 7.39 -12.29
C CYS A 205 6.87 8.55 -13.24
N VAL A 206 7.41 8.53 -14.47
CA VAL A 206 7.16 9.55 -15.50
C VAL A 206 5.68 9.55 -15.92
N MET A 207 5.11 8.38 -16.19
CA MET A 207 3.68 8.27 -16.56
C MET A 207 2.77 8.74 -15.42
N VAL A 208 3.02 8.33 -14.18
CA VAL A 208 2.24 8.81 -13.04
C VAL A 208 2.42 10.30 -12.81
N LEU A 209 3.59 10.88 -13.11
CA LEU A 209 3.86 12.32 -12.99
C LEU A 209 2.91 13.17 -13.85
N MET A 210 2.52 12.66 -15.03
CA MET A 210 1.57 13.35 -15.91
C MET A 210 0.19 13.56 -15.27
N GLY A 211 -0.24 12.64 -14.40
CA GLY A 211 -1.52 12.74 -13.68
C GLY A 211 -1.40 13.26 -12.24
N SER A 212 -0.27 13.00 -11.56
CA SER A 212 -0.09 13.41 -10.15
C SER A 212 1.38 13.41 -9.73
N GLY A 213 1.96 14.60 -9.56
CA GLY A 213 3.35 14.76 -9.12
C GLY A 213 3.62 14.17 -7.75
N SER A 214 2.74 14.40 -6.77
CA SER A 214 2.88 13.86 -5.42
C SER A 214 2.80 12.33 -5.40
N SER A 215 1.92 11.73 -6.21
CA SER A 215 1.84 10.27 -6.33
C SER A 215 3.10 9.69 -6.98
N ALA A 216 3.70 10.36 -7.96
CA ALA A 216 4.93 9.92 -8.61
C ALA A 216 6.10 9.89 -7.63
N VAL A 217 6.28 10.94 -6.83
CA VAL A 217 7.32 11.01 -5.78
C VAL A 217 7.10 9.94 -4.73
N PHE A 218 5.86 9.78 -4.25
CA PHE A 218 5.52 8.75 -3.27
C PHE A 218 5.81 7.35 -3.79
N ILE A 219 5.34 7.02 -5.00
CA ILE A 219 5.61 5.71 -5.65
C ILE A 219 7.12 5.51 -5.80
N GLY A 220 7.86 6.52 -6.28
CA GLY A 220 9.31 6.45 -6.40
C GLY A 220 10.01 6.10 -5.08
N ALA A 221 9.63 6.76 -3.97
CA ALA A 221 10.18 6.50 -2.65
C ALA A 221 9.88 5.07 -2.16
N ILE A 222 8.66 4.57 -2.37
CA ILE A 222 8.29 3.18 -2.05
C ILE A 222 9.11 2.19 -2.88
N LEU A 223 9.24 2.40 -4.19
CA LEU A 223 9.98 1.49 -5.06
C LEU A 223 11.48 1.47 -4.74
N ILE A 224 12.07 2.61 -4.35
CA ILE A 224 13.43 2.67 -3.81
C ILE A 224 13.53 1.84 -2.53
N SER A 225 12.56 1.95 -1.61
CA SER A 225 12.53 1.14 -0.39
C SER A 225 12.46 -0.36 -0.70
N VAL A 226 11.70 -0.76 -1.72
CA VAL A 226 11.64 -2.16 -2.18
C VAL A 226 12.98 -2.63 -2.75
N LEU A 227 13.69 -1.78 -3.51
CA LEU A 227 15.04 -2.10 -4.01
C LEU A 227 16.04 -2.30 -2.85
N LEU A 228 15.95 -1.48 -1.78
CA LEU A 228 16.76 -1.62 -0.57
C LEU A 228 16.47 -2.95 0.14
N ILE A 229 15.19 -3.29 0.35
CA ILE A 229 14.77 -4.57 0.94
C ILE A 229 15.28 -5.75 0.11
N GLY A 230 15.27 -5.63 -1.22
CA GLY A 230 15.76 -6.64 -2.15
C GLY A 230 17.29 -6.77 -2.23
N GLY A 231 18.04 -5.87 -1.56
CA GLY A 231 19.50 -5.88 -1.55
C GLY A 231 20.14 -5.41 -2.85
N ALA A 232 19.50 -4.49 -3.58
CA ALA A 232 20.13 -3.84 -4.72
C ALA A 232 21.31 -2.94 -4.25
N PRO A 233 22.39 -2.78 -5.06
CA PRO A 233 23.55 -1.99 -4.66
C PRO A 233 23.22 -0.52 -4.41
N PHE A 234 23.61 0.01 -3.26
CA PHE A 234 23.35 1.41 -2.87
C PHE A 234 23.83 2.44 -3.91
N LYS A 235 24.98 2.18 -4.55
CA LYS A 235 25.50 3.05 -5.61
C LYS A 235 24.54 3.16 -6.80
N GLU A 236 23.96 2.05 -7.23
CA GLU A 236 23.03 2.03 -8.36
C GLU A 236 21.68 2.67 -7.99
N ILE A 237 21.20 2.43 -6.76
CA ILE A 237 20.00 3.09 -6.23
C ILE A 237 20.23 4.61 -6.18
N GLY A 238 21.40 5.06 -5.69
CA GLY A 238 21.76 6.48 -5.67
C GLY A 238 21.80 7.11 -7.05
N ILE A 239 22.36 6.41 -8.05
CA ILE A 239 22.36 6.86 -9.45
C ILE A 239 20.92 6.93 -9.99
N ALA A 240 20.10 5.91 -9.77
CA ALA A 240 18.71 5.89 -10.23
C ALA A 240 17.88 7.01 -9.60
N ALA A 241 18.05 7.24 -8.28
CA ALA A 241 17.41 8.34 -7.56
C ALA A 241 17.89 9.71 -8.08
N ALA A 242 19.19 9.88 -8.30
CA ALA A 242 19.75 11.11 -8.85
C ALA A 242 19.25 11.40 -10.28
N VAL A 243 19.16 10.38 -11.13
CA VAL A 243 18.58 10.48 -12.49
C VAL A 243 17.10 10.86 -12.42
N GLY A 244 16.32 10.19 -11.55
CA GLY A 244 14.90 10.51 -11.37
C GLY A 244 14.67 11.93 -10.87
N LEU A 245 15.44 12.36 -9.87
CA LEU A 245 15.38 13.72 -9.34
C LEU A 245 15.86 14.77 -10.38
N GLY A 246 16.94 14.47 -11.09
CA GLY A 246 17.45 15.31 -12.17
C GLY A 246 16.44 15.50 -13.30
N LEU A 247 15.74 14.45 -13.69
CA LEU A 247 14.65 14.52 -14.66
C LEU A 247 13.48 15.37 -14.13
N LEU A 248 13.06 15.16 -12.88
CA LEU A 248 12.01 15.94 -12.25
C LEU A 248 12.38 17.44 -12.24
N LEU A 249 13.57 17.78 -11.76
CA LEU A 249 14.05 19.17 -11.71
C LEU A 249 14.21 19.78 -13.11
N SER A 250 14.63 18.99 -14.10
CA SER A 250 14.73 19.44 -15.49
C SER A 250 13.34 19.74 -16.08
N ILE A 251 12.34 18.91 -15.79
CA ILE A 251 10.95 19.13 -16.21
C ILE A 251 10.39 20.40 -15.55
N VAL A 252 10.59 20.58 -14.24
CA VAL A 252 10.17 21.79 -13.49
C VAL A 252 10.85 23.02 -14.07
N GLY A 253 12.17 22.99 -14.24
CA GLY A 253 12.95 24.10 -14.76
C GLY A 253 12.54 24.49 -16.19
N LEU A 254 12.31 23.51 -17.05
CA LEU A 254 11.87 23.75 -18.43
C LEU A 254 10.44 24.29 -18.50
N TYR A 255 9.54 23.78 -17.65
CA TYR A 255 8.17 24.30 -17.54
C TYR A 255 8.18 25.76 -17.11
N ASN A 256 8.92 26.12 -16.06
CA ASN A 256 9.03 27.48 -15.55
C ASN A 256 9.73 28.43 -16.58
N ALA A 257 10.76 27.94 -17.26
CA ALA A 257 11.48 28.77 -18.27
C ALA A 257 10.66 29.07 -19.54
N THR A 258 9.64 28.22 -19.83
CA THR A 258 8.80 28.36 -21.02
C THR A 258 7.37 28.83 -20.73
N ASP A 259 7.06 29.19 -19.47
CA ASP A 259 5.70 29.51 -19.00
C ASP A 259 4.66 28.44 -19.40
N GLY A 260 5.07 27.19 -19.43
CA GLY A 260 4.21 26.06 -19.81
C GLY A 260 3.88 25.94 -21.30
N LYS A 261 4.37 26.84 -22.16
CA LYS A 261 4.00 26.92 -23.60
C LYS A 261 4.53 25.75 -24.42
N VAL A 262 5.71 25.21 -24.07
CA VAL A 262 6.36 24.14 -24.85
C VAL A 262 5.87 22.75 -24.48
N PHE A 263 5.54 22.52 -23.19
CA PHE A 263 5.10 21.23 -22.69
C PHE A 263 3.88 21.35 -21.76
N PRO A 264 2.69 21.64 -22.29
CA PRO A 264 1.48 21.78 -21.48
C PRO A 264 1.12 20.50 -20.71
N ILE A 265 1.62 19.33 -21.18
CA ILE A 265 1.43 18.02 -20.53
C ILE A 265 2.01 17.98 -19.10
N PHE A 266 2.99 18.86 -18.79
CA PHE A 266 3.61 18.96 -17.48
C PHE A 266 3.03 20.09 -16.59
N GLU A 267 1.85 20.64 -16.92
CA GLU A 267 1.14 21.61 -16.08
C GLU A 267 0.99 21.15 -14.62
N ARG A 268 0.94 19.82 -14.41
CA ARG A 268 0.89 19.21 -13.09
C ARG A 268 2.15 19.37 -12.24
N VAL A 269 3.28 19.59 -12.86
CA VAL A 269 4.53 19.89 -12.15
C VAL A 269 4.45 21.27 -11.51
N ALA A 270 3.90 22.26 -12.21
CA ALA A 270 3.64 23.58 -11.63
C ALA A 270 2.64 23.52 -10.47
N THR A 271 1.57 22.75 -10.62
CA THR A 271 0.61 22.53 -9.52
C THR A 271 1.28 21.85 -8.31
N MET A 272 2.33 21.06 -8.51
CA MET A 272 3.09 20.47 -7.43
C MET A 272 3.92 21.51 -6.68
N THR A 273 4.67 22.37 -7.39
CA THR A 273 5.47 23.44 -6.76
C THR A 273 4.58 24.41 -5.98
N THR A 274 3.45 24.82 -6.55
CA THR A 274 2.48 25.68 -5.85
C THR A 274 1.88 25.03 -4.60
N ARG A 275 1.73 23.71 -4.55
CA ARG A 275 1.27 23.01 -3.35
C ARG A 275 2.32 22.87 -2.26
N PHE A 276 3.61 22.88 -2.61
CA PHE A 276 4.70 22.93 -1.64
C PHE A 276 4.93 24.36 -1.11
N GLU A 277 4.66 25.36 -1.94
CA GLU A 277 4.82 26.78 -1.62
C GLU A 277 3.54 27.41 -1.05
N ALA A 278 2.39 26.71 -1.16
CA ALA A 278 1.13 27.22 -0.66
C ALA A 278 1.19 27.33 0.87
N ASP A 279 1.59 28.50 1.30
CA ASP A 279 1.35 28.97 2.65
C ASP A 279 -0.18 29.21 2.74
N TYR A 280 -0.88 28.30 3.39
CA TYR A 280 -2.34 28.42 3.63
C TYR A 280 -2.59 29.48 4.69
N ASP A 281 -2.08 30.70 4.41
CA ASP A 281 -2.17 31.80 5.34
C ASP A 281 -3.57 32.45 5.27
N VAL A 282 -4.28 32.33 6.37
CA VAL A 282 -5.57 33.02 6.57
C VAL A 282 -5.42 34.53 6.45
N ASP A 283 -4.21 35.06 6.64
CA ASP A 283 -3.94 36.49 6.53
C ASP A 283 -4.16 36.99 5.10
N ASN A 284 -3.94 36.18 4.08
CA ASN A 284 -4.27 36.56 2.69
C ASN A 284 -5.77 36.82 2.50
N LEU A 285 -6.66 36.13 3.22
CA LEU A 285 -8.10 36.41 3.16
C LEU A 285 -8.49 37.76 3.78
N LYS A 286 -7.70 38.22 4.77
CA LYS A 286 -8.00 39.50 5.45
C LYS A 286 -7.84 40.73 4.52
N HIS A 287 -7.01 40.60 3.49
CA HIS A 287 -6.74 41.65 2.51
C HIS A 287 -7.75 41.63 1.35
N LEU A 288 -8.52 40.58 1.18
CA LEU A 288 -9.50 40.46 0.11
C LEU A 288 -10.88 40.95 0.58
N ARG A 289 -11.61 41.60 -0.35
CA ARG A 289 -12.97 42.06 -0.07
C ARG A 289 -13.91 40.89 0.11
N LYS A 290 -14.51 40.73 1.31
CA LYS A 290 -15.51 39.72 1.59
C LYS A 290 -16.64 39.80 0.55
N GLY A 291 -16.93 38.63 -0.09
CA GLY A 291 -17.94 38.55 -1.15
C GLY A 291 -17.39 38.74 -2.58
N SER A 292 -16.10 39.03 -2.76
CA SER A 292 -15.48 39.05 -4.10
C SER A 292 -15.23 37.60 -4.58
N ARG A 293 -15.14 37.43 -5.89
CA ARG A 293 -14.84 36.12 -6.50
C ARG A 293 -13.47 35.61 -6.03
N GLU A 294 -12.48 36.48 -5.95
CA GLU A 294 -11.13 36.17 -5.48
C GLU A 294 -11.13 35.69 -4.02
N PHE A 295 -11.97 36.29 -3.15
CA PHE A 295 -12.14 35.87 -1.77
C PHE A 295 -12.67 34.42 -1.68
N TYR A 296 -13.67 34.09 -2.49
CA TYR A 296 -14.22 32.71 -2.46
C TYR A 296 -13.27 31.69 -3.09
N GLU A 297 -12.53 32.07 -4.15
CA GLU A 297 -11.52 31.21 -4.75
C GLU A 297 -10.38 30.91 -3.77
N GLU A 298 -9.93 31.90 -3.00
CA GLU A 298 -8.89 31.72 -1.99
C GLU A 298 -9.42 30.93 -0.78
N LEU A 299 -10.64 31.26 -0.33
CA LEU A 299 -11.30 30.51 0.74
C LEU A 299 -11.45 29.02 0.41
N ASP A 300 -11.83 28.66 -0.81
CA ASP A 300 -11.97 27.25 -1.22
C ASP A 300 -10.65 26.50 -1.21
N LYS A 301 -9.52 27.16 -1.52
CA LYS A 301 -8.19 26.54 -1.44
C LYS A 301 -7.78 26.17 -0.02
N ILE A 302 -8.04 27.05 0.94
CA ILE A 302 -7.60 26.89 2.33
C ILE A 302 -8.63 26.17 3.21
N LYS A 303 -9.89 26.13 2.80
CA LYS A 303 -11.01 25.61 3.59
C LYS A 303 -10.79 24.17 4.08
N GLN A 304 -10.35 23.28 3.19
CA GLN A 304 -10.17 21.85 3.56
C GLN A 304 -8.99 21.62 4.50
N PRO A 305 -7.75 22.09 4.21
CA PRO A 305 -6.62 21.88 5.12
C PRO A 305 -6.81 22.60 6.45
N TYR A 306 -7.39 23.81 6.44
CA TYR A 306 -7.63 24.55 7.67
C TYR A 306 -8.68 23.88 8.55
N SER A 307 -9.76 23.36 7.96
CA SER A 307 -10.76 22.59 8.68
C SER A 307 -10.19 21.29 9.27
N ALA A 308 -9.25 20.66 8.59
CA ALA A 308 -8.55 19.49 9.11
C ALA A 308 -7.73 19.83 10.35
N LYS A 309 -7.02 20.98 10.35
CA LYS A 309 -6.31 21.48 11.54
C LYS A 309 -7.26 21.74 12.71
N ILE A 310 -8.40 22.38 12.45
CA ILE A 310 -9.43 22.65 13.45
C ILE A 310 -9.93 21.30 14.03
N ALA A 311 -10.23 20.31 13.19
CA ALA A 311 -10.68 18.98 13.61
C ALA A 311 -9.68 18.32 14.57
N VAL A 312 -8.39 18.34 14.23
CA VAL A 312 -7.33 17.76 15.08
C VAL A 312 -7.21 18.53 16.40
N HIS A 313 -7.28 19.87 16.36
CA HIS A 313 -7.19 20.70 17.58
C HIS A 313 -8.38 20.50 18.51
N GLU A 314 -9.59 20.54 17.97
CA GLU A 314 -10.83 20.42 18.73
C GLU A 314 -11.09 19.01 19.25
N GLY A 315 -10.49 17.99 18.65
CA GLY A 315 -10.58 16.61 19.13
C GLY A 315 -9.96 16.41 20.51
N GLY A 316 -8.94 17.17 20.86
CA GLY A 316 -8.28 17.05 22.18
C GLY A 316 -7.81 15.61 22.45
N ILE A 317 -7.83 15.20 23.74
CA ILE A 317 -7.36 13.86 24.13
C ILE A 317 -8.42 12.77 23.86
N LEU A 318 -9.68 13.02 24.23
CA LEU A 318 -10.76 12.01 24.21
C LEU A 318 -11.75 12.16 23.05
N GLY A 319 -11.63 13.23 22.26
CA GLY A 319 -12.55 13.52 21.16
C GLY A 319 -13.87 14.16 21.60
N LYS A 320 -14.64 14.61 20.59
CA LYS A 320 -15.99 15.16 20.78
C LYS A 320 -17.06 14.07 20.95
N GLY A 321 -16.68 12.79 20.84
CA GLY A 321 -17.59 11.65 20.82
C GLY A 321 -18.09 11.31 19.40
N ILE A 322 -18.61 10.10 19.24
CA ILE A 322 -19.13 9.57 17.98
C ILE A 322 -20.31 10.45 17.50
N GLY A 323 -20.25 10.93 16.28
CA GLY A 323 -21.24 11.86 15.71
C GLY A 323 -21.00 13.32 16.08
N GLY A 324 -20.05 13.63 16.98
CA GLY A 324 -19.79 14.98 17.48
C GLY A 324 -18.90 15.85 16.58
N SER A 325 -18.38 15.34 15.46
CA SER A 325 -17.60 16.14 14.54
C SER A 325 -18.39 17.33 13.99
N THR A 326 -17.79 18.51 14.03
CA THR A 326 -18.32 19.75 13.43
C THR A 326 -17.76 19.98 12.02
N GLN A 327 -16.52 19.53 11.79
CA GLN A 327 -15.84 19.74 10.50
C GLN A 327 -16.40 18.88 9.37
N LYS A 328 -17.11 17.80 9.65
CA LYS A 328 -17.84 17.01 8.63
C LYS A 328 -18.87 17.80 7.84
N TYR A 329 -19.34 18.93 8.36
CA TYR A 329 -20.29 19.83 7.69
C TYR A 329 -19.59 20.84 6.79
N VAL A 330 -18.28 21.05 6.96
CA VAL A 330 -17.50 22.06 6.28
C VAL A 330 -16.69 21.45 5.13
N VAL A 331 -16.13 20.25 5.34
CA VAL A 331 -15.27 19.54 4.38
C VAL A 331 -16.11 18.57 3.58
N SER A 332 -16.28 18.82 2.28
CA SER A 332 -17.12 17.99 1.40
C SER A 332 -16.64 16.54 1.23
N ASN A 333 -15.33 16.28 1.30
CA ASN A 333 -14.74 14.95 1.12
C ASN A 333 -13.98 14.47 2.37
N ILE A 334 -14.52 14.73 3.57
CA ILE A 334 -13.87 14.37 4.83
C ILE A 334 -13.68 12.86 4.99
N TYR A 335 -14.60 12.07 4.45
CA TYR A 335 -14.57 10.60 4.46
C TYR A 335 -13.52 9.99 3.51
N GLY A 336 -12.93 10.78 2.62
CA GLY A 336 -11.83 10.38 1.71
C GLY A 336 -10.47 10.85 2.19
N ASP A 337 -10.14 12.09 1.84
CA ASP A 337 -8.79 12.65 1.97
C ASP A 337 -8.47 13.16 3.37
N TYR A 338 -9.48 13.40 4.22
CA TYR A 338 -9.33 13.96 5.57
C TYR A 338 -9.86 13.04 6.68
N MET A 339 -9.88 11.74 6.42
CA MET A 339 -10.42 10.75 7.34
C MET A 339 -9.65 10.70 8.69
N PHE A 340 -8.33 10.90 8.68
CA PHE A 340 -7.57 10.87 9.93
C PHE A 340 -7.91 12.04 10.86
N SER A 341 -8.03 13.27 10.33
CA SER A 341 -8.44 14.44 11.10
C SER A 341 -9.86 14.28 11.65
N PHE A 342 -10.78 13.70 10.87
CA PHE A 342 -12.12 13.35 11.32
C PHE A 342 -12.10 12.36 12.50
N ILE A 343 -11.26 11.31 12.41
CA ILE A 343 -11.13 10.33 13.49
C ILE A 343 -10.58 10.99 14.75
N VAL A 344 -9.58 11.87 14.63
CA VAL A 344 -9.04 12.59 15.77
C VAL A 344 -10.09 13.55 16.36
N GLU A 345 -10.94 14.18 15.55
CA GLU A 345 -12.02 15.05 16.07
C GLU A 345 -13.05 14.25 16.89
N GLU A 346 -13.46 13.06 16.44
CA GLU A 346 -14.48 12.27 17.12
C GLU A 346 -13.93 11.41 18.27
N TYR A 347 -12.76 10.77 18.08
CA TYR A 347 -12.18 9.80 19.01
C TYR A 347 -10.96 10.35 19.79
N GLY A 348 -10.59 11.60 19.55
CA GLY A 348 -9.46 12.26 20.17
C GLY A 348 -8.11 11.74 19.71
N LEU A 349 -7.07 12.24 20.37
CA LEU A 349 -5.70 11.79 20.18
C LEU A 349 -5.55 10.28 20.47
N VAL A 350 -6.34 9.74 21.40
CA VAL A 350 -6.36 8.30 21.71
C VAL A 350 -6.73 7.48 20.47
N GLY A 351 -7.79 7.86 19.75
CA GLY A 351 -8.19 7.20 18.50
C GLY A 351 -7.11 7.32 17.42
N GLY A 352 -6.51 8.50 17.26
CA GLY A 352 -5.39 8.73 16.34
C GLY A 352 -4.19 7.85 16.65
N ILE A 353 -3.77 7.75 17.91
CA ILE A 353 -2.64 6.91 18.36
C ILE A 353 -2.93 5.42 18.08
N ILE A 354 -4.15 4.94 18.36
CA ILE A 354 -4.52 3.54 18.09
C ILE A 354 -4.32 3.24 16.60
N ILE A 355 -4.75 4.11 15.69
CA ILE A 355 -4.59 3.93 14.24
C ILE A 355 -3.11 3.94 13.85
N ILE A 356 -2.32 4.86 14.38
CA ILE A 356 -0.86 4.89 14.15
C ILE A 356 -0.23 3.56 14.60
N LEU A 357 -0.57 3.08 15.79
CA LEU A 357 -0.05 1.82 16.33
C LEU A 357 -0.45 0.61 15.48
N LEU A 358 -1.65 0.58 14.88
CA LEU A 358 -2.06 -0.49 13.97
C LEU A 358 -1.15 -0.54 12.72
N TYR A 359 -0.85 0.61 12.09
CA TYR A 359 0.04 0.63 10.92
C TYR A 359 1.51 0.37 11.27
N VAL A 360 2.00 0.88 12.40
CA VAL A 360 3.35 0.55 12.88
C VAL A 360 3.47 -0.95 13.20
N SER A 361 2.44 -1.53 13.83
CA SER A 361 2.38 -2.96 14.09
C SER A 361 2.35 -3.78 12.79
N LEU A 362 1.64 -3.31 11.75
CA LEU A 362 1.65 -3.96 10.44
C LEU A 362 3.06 -3.97 9.84
N LEU A 363 3.78 -2.84 9.90
CA LEU A 363 5.16 -2.75 9.41
C LEU A 363 6.09 -3.70 10.16
N ALA A 364 6.02 -3.72 11.49
CA ALA A 364 6.80 -4.61 12.33
C ALA A 364 6.49 -6.09 12.05
N ARG A 365 5.20 -6.45 11.92
CA ARG A 365 4.79 -7.83 11.58
C ARG A 365 5.22 -8.21 10.17
N GLY A 366 5.10 -7.28 9.20
CA GLY A 366 5.60 -7.47 7.84
C GLY A 366 7.10 -7.77 7.81
N ALA A 367 7.91 -7.03 8.57
CA ALA A 367 9.34 -7.30 8.72
C ALA A 367 9.63 -8.67 9.35
N LEU A 368 8.88 -9.06 10.40
CA LEU A 368 9.01 -10.37 11.02
C LEU A 368 8.61 -11.51 10.08
N ILE A 369 7.54 -11.37 9.31
CA ILE A 369 7.13 -12.37 8.31
C ILE A 369 8.20 -12.47 7.22
N ALA A 370 8.68 -11.33 6.72
CA ALA A 370 9.71 -11.28 5.70
C ALA A 370 11.02 -11.96 6.15
N SER A 371 11.42 -11.77 7.40
CA SER A 371 12.62 -12.41 7.96
C SER A 371 12.53 -13.93 8.05
N LYS A 372 11.30 -14.45 8.20
CA LYS A 372 11.01 -15.90 8.28
C LYS A 372 10.81 -16.54 6.89
N CYS A 373 10.70 -15.76 5.82
CA CYS A 373 10.54 -16.31 4.48
C CYS A 373 11.87 -16.81 3.92
N THR A 374 11.93 -18.09 3.54
CA THR A 374 13.08 -18.67 2.82
C THR A 374 13.11 -18.23 1.35
N ASN A 375 11.95 -17.91 0.78
CA ASN A 375 11.82 -17.50 -0.60
C ASN A 375 12.01 -15.97 -0.77
N GLU A 376 12.99 -15.57 -1.57
CA GLU A 376 13.33 -14.15 -1.80
C GLU A 376 12.17 -13.32 -2.37
N TYR A 377 11.34 -13.89 -3.28
CA TYR A 377 10.15 -13.19 -3.77
C TYR A 377 9.18 -12.89 -2.62
N ALA A 378 8.90 -13.88 -1.79
CA ALA A 378 7.98 -13.77 -0.66
C ALA A 378 8.47 -12.72 0.35
N LYS A 379 9.76 -12.76 0.69
CA LYS A 379 10.42 -11.80 1.58
C LYS A 379 10.24 -10.35 1.09
N ILE A 380 10.58 -10.10 -0.18
CA ILE A 380 10.53 -8.75 -0.77
C ILE A 380 9.08 -8.29 -0.96
N ALA A 381 8.17 -9.18 -1.36
CA ALA A 381 6.76 -8.85 -1.56
C ALA A 381 6.09 -8.44 -0.25
N VAL A 382 6.25 -9.20 0.83
CA VAL A 382 5.67 -8.85 2.14
C VAL A 382 6.29 -7.57 2.68
N GLY A 383 7.63 -7.45 2.66
CA GLY A 383 8.30 -6.23 3.12
C GLY A 383 7.85 -5.00 2.33
N GLY A 384 7.85 -5.10 1.00
CA GLY A 384 7.45 -4.00 0.12
C GLY A 384 5.98 -3.59 0.27
N LEU A 385 5.05 -4.55 0.36
CA LEU A 385 3.63 -4.25 0.59
C LEU A 385 3.39 -3.64 1.97
N SER A 386 4.08 -4.10 3.01
CA SER A 386 3.95 -3.52 4.35
C SER A 386 4.46 -2.08 4.39
N VAL A 387 5.59 -1.79 3.72
CA VAL A 387 6.11 -0.43 3.57
C VAL A 387 5.16 0.45 2.76
N LEU A 388 4.57 -0.08 1.67
CA LEU A 388 3.60 0.66 0.85
C LEU A 388 2.37 1.07 1.68
N ILE A 389 1.74 0.11 2.37
CA ILE A 389 0.51 0.35 3.14
C ILE A 389 0.78 1.34 4.28
N THR A 390 1.84 1.09 5.06
CA THR A 390 2.21 1.95 6.18
C THR A 390 2.66 3.33 5.71
N GLY A 391 3.48 3.41 4.67
CA GLY A 391 3.94 4.67 4.09
C GLY A 391 2.78 5.51 3.56
N GLN A 392 1.77 4.91 2.91
CA GLN A 392 0.59 5.65 2.47
C GLN A 392 -0.25 6.15 3.66
N ALA A 393 -0.39 5.34 4.71
CA ALA A 393 -1.08 5.78 5.93
C ALA A 393 -0.37 6.98 6.57
N PHE A 394 0.96 6.94 6.70
CA PHE A 394 1.72 8.06 7.23
C PHE A 394 1.63 9.30 6.34
N MET A 395 1.70 9.15 5.02
CA MET A 395 1.53 10.28 4.09
C MET A 395 0.14 10.93 4.26
N HIS A 396 -0.92 10.12 4.40
CA HIS A 396 -2.26 10.63 4.67
C HIS A 396 -2.32 11.39 6.01
N MET A 397 -1.71 10.85 7.06
CA MET A 397 -1.66 11.51 8.38
C MET A 397 -0.88 12.84 8.32
N MET A 398 0.25 12.89 7.62
CA MET A 398 1.03 14.11 7.43
C MET A 398 0.22 15.22 6.75
N VAL A 399 -0.56 14.87 5.72
CA VAL A 399 -1.47 15.82 5.05
C VAL A 399 -2.54 16.34 6.03
N ASN A 400 -3.12 15.46 6.82
CA ASN A 400 -4.19 15.80 7.76
C ASN A 400 -3.72 16.65 8.95
N THR A 401 -2.43 16.56 9.29
CA THR A 401 -1.80 17.36 10.35
C THR A 401 -1.04 18.56 9.82
N ASP A 402 -1.13 18.82 8.50
CA ASP A 402 -0.42 19.91 7.81
C ASP A 402 1.10 19.88 8.02
N THR A 403 1.66 18.70 8.21
CA THR A 403 3.12 18.48 8.31
C THR A 403 3.72 18.02 6.98
N GLY A 404 2.89 17.82 5.97
CA GLY A 404 3.28 17.37 4.63
C GLY A 404 2.45 17.97 3.51
N PRO A 405 2.93 17.86 2.25
CA PRO A 405 2.26 18.45 1.10
C PRO A 405 0.92 17.75 0.82
N MET A 406 -0.08 18.50 0.35
CA MET A 406 -1.39 17.95 -0.02
C MET A 406 -1.27 16.91 -1.14
N THR A 407 -1.59 15.67 -0.86
CA THR A 407 -1.42 14.55 -1.81
C THR A 407 -2.72 13.87 -2.25
N GLY A 408 -3.83 14.03 -1.56
CA GLY A 408 -5.09 13.33 -1.86
C GLY A 408 -4.93 11.81 -1.82
N GLN A 409 -4.10 11.28 -0.92
CA GLN A 409 -3.95 9.84 -0.69
C GLN A 409 -4.98 9.38 0.35
N THR A 410 -5.63 8.27 0.10
CA THR A 410 -6.60 7.69 1.04
C THR A 410 -5.90 6.94 2.18
N LEU A 411 -6.52 6.88 3.35
CA LEU A 411 -6.05 6.06 4.47
C LEU A 411 -6.40 4.57 4.20
N PRO A 412 -5.40 3.68 4.04
CA PRO A 412 -5.63 2.29 3.62
C PRO A 412 -6.61 1.53 4.51
N LEU A 413 -7.61 0.89 3.93
CA LEU A 413 -8.71 0.17 4.59
C LEU A 413 -9.62 1.00 5.51
N ILE A 414 -9.41 2.32 5.65
CA ILE A 414 -10.26 3.16 6.51
C ILE A 414 -11.03 4.19 5.68
N SER A 415 -10.36 4.99 4.84
CA SER A 415 -11.03 6.01 4.03
C SER A 415 -12.00 5.40 3.03
N HIS A 416 -13.05 6.15 2.71
CA HIS A 416 -13.95 5.80 1.61
C HIS A 416 -13.25 6.04 0.27
N GLY A 417 -12.87 4.96 -0.35
CA GLY A 417 -12.31 4.93 -1.70
C GLY A 417 -12.56 3.52 -2.23
N SER A 418 -13.76 3.30 -2.79
CA SER A 418 -14.26 1.95 -3.13
C SER A 418 -13.22 1.08 -3.82
N PHE A 419 -12.55 1.63 -4.81
CA PHE A 419 -11.55 0.89 -5.58
C PHE A 419 -10.20 0.78 -4.84
N ALA A 420 -9.75 1.86 -4.19
CA ALA A 420 -8.52 1.84 -3.37
C ALA A 420 -8.61 0.82 -2.24
N PHE A 421 -9.77 0.73 -1.58
CA PHE A 421 -10.05 -0.26 -0.55
C PHE A 421 -9.84 -1.70 -1.06
N LEU A 422 -10.40 -2.04 -2.24
CA LEU A 422 -10.23 -3.36 -2.84
C LEU A 422 -8.78 -3.67 -3.19
N VAL A 423 -8.03 -2.70 -3.70
CA VAL A 423 -6.61 -2.86 -4.02
C VAL A 423 -5.79 -3.13 -2.75
N PHE A 424 -6.09 -2.45 -1.63
CA PHE A 424 -5.43 -2.77 -0.36
C PHE A 424 -5.86 -4.13 0.20
N CYS A 425 -7.11 -4.55 0.00
CA CYS A 425 -7.52 -5.92 0.33
C CYS A 425 -6.68 -6.97 -0.43
N ILE A 426 -6.35 -6.71 -1.71
CA ILE A 426 -5.42 -7.57 -2.47
C ILE A 426 -4.05 -7.60 -1.79
N ALA A 427 -3.49 -6.44 -1.42
CA ALA A 427 -2.19 -6.36 -0.76
C ALA A 427 -2.16 -7.13 0.57
N PHE A 428 -3.18 -6.95 1.42
CA PHE A 428 -3.31 -7.72 2.67
C PHE A 428 -3.51 -9.21 2.44
N GLY A 429 -4.31 -9.60 1.43
CA GLY A 429 -4.49 -11.00 1.05
C GLY A 429 -3.19 -11.69 0.66
N VAL A 430 -2.31 -10.98 -0.08
CA VAL A 430 -0.97 -11.47 -0.43
C VAL A 430 -0.09 -11.62 0.82
N ILE A 431 -0.06 -10.61 1.71
CA ILE A 431 0.72 -10.67 2.97
C ILE A 431 0.27 -11.87 3.81
N LEU A 432 -1.04 -12.04 4.01
CA LEU A 432 -1.61 -13.13 4.82
C LEU A 432 -1.35 -14.51 4.20
N SER A 433 -1.46 -14.64 2.87
CA SER A 433 -1.16 -15.89 2.17
C SER A 433 0.31 -16.29 2.32
N ILE A 434 1.24 -15.34 2.12
CA ILE A 434 2.67 -15.59 2.28
C ILE A 434 3.01 -15.91 3.73
N SER A 435 2.42 -15.21 4.70
CA SER A 435 2.59 -15.48 6.13
C SER A 435 2.20 -16.92 6.49
N ARG A 436 1.08 -17.40 5.93
CA ARG A 436 0.65 -18.79 6.12
C ARG A 436 1.65 -19.80 5.54
N MET A 437 2.16 -19.53 4.33
CA MET A 437 3.13 -20.41 3.69
C MET A 437 4.45 -20.44 4.46
N ALA A 438 4.94 -19.29 4.95
CA ALA A 438 6.16 -19.20 5.74
C ALA A 438 6.04 -19.98 7.07
N ARG A 439 4.91 -19.86 7.78
CA ARG A 439 4.68 -20.59 9.03
C ARG A 439 4.64 -22.10 8.84
N LYS A 440 4.04 -22.57 7.73
CA LYS A 440 4.04 -24.01 7.41
C LYS A 440 5.43 -24.56 7.13
N GLN A 441 6.28 -23.80 6.46
CA GLN A 441 7.66 -24.20 6.21
C GLN A 441 8.46 -24.31 7.51
N ILE A 442 8.35 -23.31 8.40
CA ILE A 442 9.03 -23.35 9.71
C ILE A 442 8.59 -24.56 10.52
N LYS A 443 7.27 -24.80 10.61
CA LYS A 443 6.76 -25.95 11.34
C LYS A 443 7.24 -27.28 10.76
N ALA A 444 7.28 -27.41 9.43
CA ALA A 444 7.80 -28.61 8.78
C ALA A 444 9.31 -28.81 9.02
N GLU A 445 10.09 -27.73 9.10
CA GLU A 445 11.51 -27.77 9.45
C GLU A 445 11.72 -28.15 10.94
N GLU A 446 10.89 -27.58 11.84
CA GLU A 446 10.88 -27.95 13.28
C GLU A 446 10.51 -29.41 13.49
N ASP A 447 9.44 -29.89 12.83
CA ASP A 447 8.98 -31.27 12.91
C ASP A 447 10.02 -32.26 12.32
N ALA A 448 10.78 -31.83 11.29
CA ALA A 448 11.85 -32.66 10.72
C ALA A 448 13.12 -32.67 11.59
N ALA A 449 13.36 -31.62 12.37
CA ALA A 449 14.51 -31.52 13.28
C ALA A 449 14.24 -32.20 14.64
N ALA A 450 12.99 -32.35 15.05
CA ALA A 450 12.59 -32.92 16.34
C ALA A 450 13.16 -34.34 16.58
N PRO A 451 13.16 -35.26 15.59
CA PRO A 451 13.72 -36.63 15.80
C PRO A 451 15.23 -36.63 16.04
N LEU A 452 15.97 -35.65 15.49
CA LEU A 452 17.41 -35.50 15.68
C LEU A 452 17.75 -35.06 17.11
N TYR A 453 16.94 -34.15 17.66
CA TYR A 453 17.12 -33.68 19.03
C TYR A 453 16.72 -34.74 20.09
N GLU A 454 15.72 -35.55 19.80
CA GLU A 454 15.34 -36.68 20.68
C GLU A 454 16.45 -37.74 20.67
N GLY A 455 17.00 -38.12 19.51
CA GLY A 455 18.12 -39.05 19.41
C GLY A 455 19.39 -38.54 20.13
N GLU A 456 19.75 -37.27 19.98
CA GLU A 456 20.88 -36.66 20.73
C GLU A 456 20.65 -36.65 22.25
N ARG A 457 19.40 -36.41 22.71
CA ARG A 457 19.06 -36.48 24.13
C ARG A 457 19.20 -37.85 24.70
N ASP A 458 18.72 -38.88 23.98
CA ASP A 458 18.83 -40.26 24.40
C ASP A 458 20.30 -40.73 24.45
N ASP A 459 21.14 -40.29 23.48
CA ASP A 459 22.57 -40.56 23.47
C ASP A 459 23.31 -39.85 24.61
N ILE A 460 22.95 -38.61 24.93
CA ILE A 460 23.50 -37.87 26.08
C ILE A 460 23.08 -38.52 27.38
N GLN A 461 21.81 -38.92 27.52
CA GLN A 461 21.30 -39.57 28.72
C GLN A 461 21.96 -40.93 28.93
N ALA A 462 22.09 -41.72 27.88
CA ALA A 462 22.82 -43.00 27.93
C ALA A 462 24.29 -42.82 28.33
N SER A 463 24.94 -41.73 27.85
CA SER A 463 26.31 -41.39 28.22
C SER A 463 26.44 -40.99 29.69
N LEU A 464 25.44 -40.25 30.22
CA LEU A 464 25.39 -39.82 31.63
C LEU A 464 25.15 -41.03 32.53
N ASP A 465 24.24 -41.96 32.16
CA ASP A 465 23.98 -43.17 32.91
C ASP A 465 25.22 -44.11 33.00
N ILE A 466 26.04 -44.15 31.93
CA ILE A 466 27.32 -44.89 31.94
C ILE A 466 28.33 -44.22 32.88
N LEU A 467 28.39 -42.89 32.91
CA LEU A 467 29.31 -42.16 33.81
C LEU A 467 28.90 -42.35 35.29
N GLU A 468 27.60 -42.33 35.61
CA GLU A 468 27.13 -42.61 36.97
C GLU A 468 27.43 -44.06 37.42
N GLN A 469 27.40 -45.03 36.50
CA GLN A 469 27.79 -46.42 36.82
C GLN A 469 29.31 -46.58 37.07
N ILE A 470 30.12 -45.76 36.42
CA ILE A 470 31.58 -45.77 36.63
C ILE A 470 31.94 -45.12 37.98
N ASP A 471 31.24 -44.09 38.42
CA ASP A 471 31.45 -43.42 39.71
C ASP A 471 31.03 -44.26 40.94
N GLN A 472 30.26 -45.36 40.71
CA GLN A 472 29.84 -46.28 41.76
C GLN A 472 30.75 -47.51 41.93
N ILE A 473 31.83 -47.65 41.13
CA ILE A 473 32.85 -48.68 41.21
C ILE A 473 34.12 -48.12 41.84
#